data_9c62438f4530ed886b3a5ce1e6e99926
#
_entry.id   9c62438f4530ed886b3a5ce1e6e99926
#
_cell.length_a   1.000
_cell.length_b   1.000
_cell.length_c   1.000
_cell.angle_alpha   90.00
_cell.angle_beta   90.00
_cell.angle_gamma   90.00
#
_symmetry.space_group_name_H-M   'P 1'
#
loop_
_entity.id
_entity.type
_entity.pdbx_description
1 polymer ?
#
loop_
_entity_poly.entity_id
_entity_poly.type
_entity_poly.pdbx_seq_one_letter_code
_entity_poly.pdbx_strand_id
1 'polypeptide(L)'
;QRQMCIRDRASLMVDFIVGILNDIGSGVGDDIIAQLLKTPAQYSSEMYELSLSVARTAVKPVASTILAIMCVLEIARVSTRADGDRELGVRLIAMAMFKLVLVFTAAQHCELMLKAIDEIGQSVMNGIHTAAPTTGTAAGAGLGDSMRSAIESAGPFGQIPCLILLIIPFLVSKGAAIVVTVVVLLRFVQIYLLTAFNPLPIAFIAQEETRQWGINYFKQYASAVFQCATLYLSLIHISEPTR
;
A
#
# COMPACT_ATOMS: atom_id res chain seq x y z
N GLN A 1 -34.83 40.33 20.61
CA GLN A 1 -33.58 40.21 19.82
C GLN A 1 -32.42 39.59 20.61
N ARG A 2 -32.19 39.88 21.89
CA ARG A 2 -31.10 39.26 22.69
C ARG A 2 -31.32 37.74 22.94
N GLN A 3 -32.52 37.31 23.15
CA GLN A 3 -32.82 35.88 23.36
C GLN A 3 -32.65 35.07 22.08
N MET A 4 -32.90 35.64 20.91
CA MET A 4 -32.70 34.98 19.62
C MET A 4 -31.21 34.75 19.34
N CYS A 5 -30.34 35.76 19.60
CA CYS A 5 -28.89 35.63 19.45
C CYS A 5 -28.22 34.61 20.40
N ILE A 6 -28.75 34.44 21.63
CA ILE A 6 -28.22 33.47 22.59
C ILE A 6 -28.63 32.06 22.19
N ARG A 7 -29.82 31.88 21.65
CA ARG A 7 -30.33 30.57 21.16
C ARG A 7 -29.54 30.13 19.91
N ASP A 8 -29.24 31.02 18.99
CA ASP A 8 -28.43 30.73 17.80
C ASP A 8 -26.99 30.36 18.15
N ARG A 9 -26.38 30.97 19.15
CA ARG A 9 -25.05 30.59 19.65
C ARG A 9 -25.04 29.27 20.37
N ALA A 10 -26.08 28.93 21.12
CA ALA A 10 -26.19 27.63 21.78
C ALA A 10 -26.37 26.50 20.77
N SER A 11 -27.16 26.72 19.69
CA SER A 11 -27.31 25.72 18.65
C SER A 11 -26.01 25.46 17.86
N LEU A 12 -25.22 26.53 17.56
CA LEU A 12 -23.92 26.39 16.91
C LEU A 12 -22.92 25.59 17.76
N MET A 13 -22.95 25.78 19.10
CA MET A 13 -22.07 25.04 19.99
C MET A 13 -22.44 23.55 20.08
N VAL A 14 -23.74 23.25 20.11
CA VAL A 14 -24.25 21.87 20.05
C VAL A 14 -23.86 21.21 18.73
N ASP A 15 -24.09 21.87 17.60
CA ASP A 15 -23.75 21.34 16.27
C ASP A 15 -22.23 21.10 16.14
N PHE A 16 -21.41 21.95 16.73
CA PHE A 16 -19.97 21.76 16.75
C PHE A 16 -19.54 20.55 17.60
N ILE A 17 -20.09 20.37 18.80
CA ILE A 17 -19.83 19.22 19.67
C ILE A 17 -20.30 17.91 18.99
N VAL A 18 -21.49 17.92 18.39
CA VAL A 18 -22.03 16.80 17.62
C VAL A 18 -21.14 16.45 16.45
N GLY A 19 -20.64 17.46 15.73
CA GLY A 19 -19.67 17.28 14.64
C GLY A 19 -18.37 16.63 15.10
N ILE A 20 -17.80 17.08 16.21
CA ILE A 20 -16.58 16.50 16.81
C ILE A 20 -16.84 15.04 17.22
N LEU A 21 -17.97 14.73 17.85
CA LEU A 21 -18.33 13.36 18.27
C LEU A 21 -18.52 12.45 17.06
N ASN A 22 -19.18 12.91 16.01
CA ASN A 22 -19.34 12.15 14.78
C ASN A 22 -17.99 11.91 14.10
N ASP A 23 -17.11 12.89 14.08
CA ASP A 23 -15.75 12.79 13.55
C ASP A 23 -14.88 11.78 14.34
N ILE A 24 -14.99 11.79 15.68
CA ILE A 24 -14.31 10.79 16.54
C ILE A 24 -14.94 9.40 16.32
N GLY A 25 -16.26 9.34 16.24
CA GLY A 25 -17.01 8.10 16.06
C GLY A 25 -16.81 7.44 14.70
N SER A 26 -16.55 8.22 13.65
CA SER A 26 -16.21 7.68 12.33
C SER A 26 -14.79 7.05 12.27
N GLY A 27 -13.94 7.31 13.26
CA GLY A 27 -12.60 6.74 13.36
C GLY A 27 -11.72 7.06 12.14
N VAL A 28 -11.10 6.03 11.56
CA VAL A 28 -10.42 6.11 10.26
C VAL A 28 -11.52 6.10 9.20
N GLY A 29 -11.75 7.26 8.58
CA GLY A 29 -12.87 7.48 7.67
C GLY A 29 -12.94 6.50 6.50
N ASP A 30 -14.13 6.29 5.97
CA ASP A 30 -14.39 5.41 4.82
C ASP A 30 -13.54 5.75 3.60
N ASP A 31 -13.15 7.01 3.45
CA ASP A 31 -12.24 7.48 2.40
C ASP A 31 -10.86 6.82 2.45
N ILE A 32 -10.30 6.60 3.64
CA ILE A 32 -9.00 5.96 3.83
C ILE A 32 -9.12 4.47 3.53
N ILE A 33 -10.20 3.85 3.96
CA ILE A 33 -10.50 2.45 3.65
C ILE A 33 -10.65 2.27 2.14
N ALA A 34 -11.39 3.14 1.48
CA ALA A 34 -11.52 3.13 0.03
C ALA A 34 -10.18 3.31 -0.69
N GLN A 35 -9.25 4.12 -0.15
CA GLN A 35 -7.91 4.26 -0.69
C GLN A 35 -7.06 2.99 -0.48
N LEU A 36 -7.20 2.30 0.65
CA LEU A 36 -6.51 1.05 0.93
C LEU A 36 -6.92 -0.07 -0.04
N LEU A 37 -8.17 -0.07 -0.51
CA LEU A 37 -8.70 -1.05 -1.44
C LEU A 37 -8.27 -0.80 -2.90
N LYS A 38 -7.73 0.38 -3.23
CA LYS A 38 -7.31 0.69 -4.59
C LYS A 38 -6.03 -0.04 -5.00
N THR A 39 -5.98 -0.46 -6.27
CA THR A 39 -4.72 -0.88 -6.89
C THR A 39 -3.82 0.33 -7.15
N PRO A 40 -2.50 0.14 -7.36
CA PRO A 40 -1.60 1.24 -7.72
C PRO A 40 -2.08 2.05 -8.93
N ALA A 41 -2.60 1.38 -9.96
CA ALA A 41 -3.14 2.03 -11.15
C ALA A 41 -4.43 2.82 -10.88
N GLN A 42 -5.26 2.38 -9.90
CA GLN A 42 -6.50 3.07 -9.52
C GLN A 42 -6.23 4.24 -8.54
N TYR A 43 -5.17 4.17 -7.76
CA TYR A 43 -4.81 5.25 -6.83
C TYR A 43 -4.35 6.50 -7.57
N SER A 44 -3.40 6.34 -8.51
CA SER A 44 -2.98 7.39 -9.45
C SER A 44 -2.52 6.76 -10.75
N SER A 45 -3.38 6.79 -11.77
CA SER A 45 -3.07 6.29 -13.12
C SER A 45 -1.89 7.03 -13.75
N GLU A 46 -1.80 8.34 -13.52
CA GLU A 46 -0.73 9.19 -14.05
C GLU A 46 0.65 8.78 -13.51
N MET A 47 0.76 8.61 -12.18
CA MET A 47 2.01 8.18 -11.54
C MET A 47 2.40 6.75 -11.92
N TYR A 48 1.40 5.87 -12.07
CA TYR A 48 1.63 4.50 -12.49
C TYR A 48 2.14 4.43 -13.94
N GLU A 49 1.52 5.14 -14.88
CA GLU A 49 1.96 5.22 -16.27
C GLU A 49 3.34 5.90 -16.39
N LEU A 50 3.62 6.93 -15.58
CA LEU A 50 4.93 7.55 -15.51
C LEU A 50 5.99 6.52 -15.07
N SER A 51 5.71 5.73 -14.03
CA SER A 51 6.65 4.70 -13.56
C SER A 51 6.91 3.61 -14.61
N LEU A 52 5.88 3.18 -15.35
CA LEU A 52 6.02 2.26 -16.48
C LEU A 52 6.81 2.88 -17.64
N SER A 53 6.57 4.15 -17.94
CA SER A 53 7.30 4.88 -18.97
C SER A 53 8.79 4.96 -18.64
N VAL A 54 9.14 5.29 -17.39
CA VAL A 54 10.54 5.29 -16.92
C VAL A 54 11.16 3.90 -17.02
N ALA A 55 10.42 2.86 -16.60
CA ALA A 55 10.87 1.48 -16.72
C ALA A 55 11.21 1.10 -18.16
N ARG A 56 10.35 1.46 -19.12
CA ARG A 56 10.49 1.10 -20.54
C ARG A 56 11.59 1.90 -21.24
N THR A 57 11.65 3.22 -21.00
CA THR A 57 12.52 4.13 -21.77
C THR A 57 13.91 4.27 -21.18
N ALA A 58 14.04 4.34 -19.86
CA ALA A 58 15.31 4.59 -19.18
C ALA A 58 15.94 3.32 -18.59
N VAL A 59 15.16 2.52 -17.87
CA VAL A 59 15.71 1.41 -17.08
C VAL A 59 15.90 0.15 -17.92
N LYS A 60 15.00 -0.16 -18.83
CA LYS A 60 15.06 -1.37 -19.67
C LYS A 60 16.31 -1.45 -20.55
N PRO A 61 16.78 -0.39 -21.22
CA PRO A 61 18.04 -0.43 -21.97
C PRO A 61 19.23 -0.73 -21.07
N VAL A 62 19.30 -0.10 -19.89
CA VAL A 62 20.38 -0.32 -18.91
C VAL A 62 20.35 -1.77 -18.41
N ALA A 63 19.18 -2.27 -18.03
CA ALA A 63 19.00 -3.66 -17.60
C ALA A 63 19.40 -4.66 -18.69
N SER A 64 19.09 -4.37 -19.96
CA SER A 64 19.49 -5.21 -21.09
C SER A 64 21.01 -5.26 -21.27
N THR A 65 21.70 -4.13 -21.10
CA THR A 65 23.16 -4.06 -21.14
C THR A 65 23.80 -4.85 -20.00
N ILE A 66 23.28 -4.69 -18.76
CA ILE A 66 23.74 -5.45 -17.60
C ILE A 66 23.51 -6.95 -17.82
N LEU A 67 22.34 -7.33 -18.33
CA LEU A 67 22.03 -8.72 -18.62
C LEU A 67 22.98 -9.32 -19.67
N ALA A 68 23.36 -8.55 -20.70
CA ALA A 68 24.34 -8.98 -21.69
C ALA A 68 25.72 -9.22 -21.06
N ILE A 69 26.17 -8.34 -20.18
CA ILE A 69 27.42 -8.52 -19.42
C ILE A 69 27.35 -9.78 -18.53
N MET A 70 26.27 -9.94 -17.79
CA MET A 70 26.07 -11.12 -16.92
C MET A 70 26.01 -12.42 -17.74
N CYS A 71 25.44 -12.37 -18.95
CA CYS A 71 25.43 -13.49 -19.87
C CYS A 71 26.85 -13.91 -20.26
N VAL A 72 27.69 -12.96 -20.66
CA VAL A 72 29.10 -13.24 -21.03
C VAL A 72 29.87 -13.83 -19.85
N LEU A 73 29.71 -13.26 -18.65
CA LEU A 73 30.36 -13.75 -17.43
C LEU A 73 29.91 -15.16 -17.06
N GLU A 74 28.63 -15.47 -17.18
CA GLU A 74 28.11 -16.82 -16.88
C GLU A 74 28.63 -17.86 -17.89
N ILE A 75 28.67 -17.52 -19.20
CA ILE A 75 29.25 -18.41 -20.22
C ILE A 75 30.73 -18.64 -19.95
N ALA A 76 31.50 -17.58 -19.64
CA ALA A 76 32.91 -17.70 -19.31
C ALA A 76 33.14 -18.61 -18.10
N ARG A 77 32.33 -18.45 -17.04
CA ARG A 77 32.39 -19.29 -15.84
C ARG A 77 32.06 -20.76 -16.14
N VAL A 78 31.03 -21.02 -16.94
CA VAL A 78 30.66 -22.38 -17.33
C VAL A 78 31.73 -23.01 -18.20
N SER A 79 32.34 -22.23 -19.10
CA SER A 79 33.45 -22.71 -19.96
C SER A 79 34.67 -23.14 -19.13
N THR A 80 35.03 -22.39 -18.09
CA THR A 80 36.17 -22.77 -17.20
C THR A 80 35.87 -23.99 -16.34
N ARG A 81 34.59 -24.29 -16.02
CA ARG A 81 34.19 -25.51 -15.29
C ARG A 81 34.14 -26.75 -16.18
N ALA A 82 34.03 -26.56 -17.49
CA ALA A 82 33.95 -27.63 -18.49
C ALA A 82 35.32 -28.13 -18.97
N ASP A 83 36.41 -27.61 -18.41
CA ASP A 83 37.78 -27.96 -18.81
C ASP A 83 38.09 -29.40 -18.39
N GLY A 84 38.09 -30.30 -19.38
CA GLY A 84 38.42 -31.73 -19.17
C GLY A 84 37.40 -32.76 -19.70
N ASP A 85 36.13 -32.45 -19.81
CA ASP A 85 35.11 -33.35 -20.33
C ASP A 85 34.18 -32.63 -21.33
N ARG A 86 34.34 -33.00 -22.60
CA ARG A 86 33.68 -32.37 -23.73
C ARG A 86 32.18 -32.53 -23.73
N GLU A 87 31.69 -33.70 -23.27
CA GLU A 87 30.26 -34.00 -23.22
C GLU A 87 29.57 -33.25 -22.06
N LEU A 88 30.21 -33.23 -20.91
CA LEU A 88 29.77 -32.46 -19.75
C LEU A 88 29.74 -30.96 -20.06
N GLY A 89 30.75 -30.43 -20.76
CA GLY A 89 30.85 -29.03 -21.16
C GLY A 89 29.69 -28.59 -22.04
N VAL A 90 29.35 -29.34 -23.08
CA VAL A 90 28.21 -29.05 -23.97
C VAL A 90 26.90 -28.99 -23.20
N ARG A 91 26.66 -29.95 -22.29
CA ARG A 91 25.44 -29.99 -21.46
C ARG A 91 25.35 -28.79 -20.51
N LEU A 92 26.45 -28.41 -19.87
CA LEU A 92 26.50 -27.24 -18.96
C LEU A 92 26.25 -25.93 -19.71
N ILE A 93 26.85 -25.74 -20.88
CA ILE A 93 26.65 -24.55 -21.73
C ILE A 93 25.19 -24.49 -22.19
N ALA A 94 24.59 -25.60 -22.64
CA ALA A 94 23.20 -25.64 -23.05
C ALA A 94 22.25 -25.26 -21.92
N MET A 95 22.47 -25.75 -20.68
CA MET A 95 21.67 -25.37 -19.52
C MET A 95 21.84 -23.90 -19.13
N ALA A 96 23.06 -23.36 -19.23
CA ALA A 96 23.32 -21.94 -18.98
C ALA A 96 22.60 -21.05 -20.02
N MET A 97 22.68 -21.42 -21.31
CA MET A 97 21.97 -20.69 -22.36
C MET A 97 20.44 -20.73 -22.16
N PHE A 98 19.87 -21.89 -21.80
CA PHE A 98 18.45 -22.00 -21.52
C PHE A 98 18.02 -21.12 -20.34
N LYS A 99 18.79 -21.13 -19.23
CA LYS A 99 18.59 -20.24 -18.08
C LYS A 99 18.62 -18.76 -18.49
N LEU A 100 19.59 -18.36 -19.30
CA LEU A 100 19.73 -16.97 -19.77
C LEU A 100 18.57 -16.53 -20.65
N VAL A 101 18.08 -17.39 -21.55
CA VAL A 101 16.88 -17.10 -22.36
C VAL A 101 15.65 -16.92 -21.47
N LEU A 102 15.47 -17.73 -20.43
CA LEU A 102 14.37 -17.57 -19.49
C LEU A 102 14.45 -16.24 -18.73
N VAL A 103 15.64 -15.87 -18.23
CA VAL A 103 15.84 -14.59 -17.52
C VAL A 103 15.63 -13.40 -18.47
N PHE A 104 16.12 -13.48 -19.71
CA PHE A 104 15.90 -12.46 -20.72
C PHE A 104 14.40 -12.27 -21.00
N THR A 105 13.66 -13.36 -21.20
CA THR A 105 12.21 -13.32 -21.43
C THR A 105 11.48 -12.74 -20.23
N ALA A 106 11.87 -13.14 -19.01
CA ALA A 106 11.31 -12.58 -17.77
C ALA A 106 11.59 -11.07 -17.66
N ALA A 107 12.79 -10.61 -17.99
CA ALA A 107 13.15 -9.19 -18.00
C ALA A 107 12.36 -8.37 -19.02
N GLN A 108 12.04 -8.96 -20.19
CA GLN A 108 11.20 -8.31 -21.19
C GLN A 108 9.74 -8.18 -20.76
N HIS A 109 9.23 -9.14 -19.97
CA HIS A 109 7.84 -9.24 -19.51
C HIS A 109 7.68 -9.00 -18.01
N CYS A 110 8.63 -8.30 -17.38
CA CYS A 110 8.60 -8.05 -15.94
C CYS A 110 7.35 -7.30 -15.46
N GLU A 111 6.78 -6.44 -16.30
CA GLU A 111 5.52 -5.73 -16.01
C GLU A 111 4.36 -6.71 -15.76
N LEU A 112 4.29 -7.81 -16.52
CA LEU A 112 3.26 -8.84 -16.32
C LEU A 112 3.43 -9.57 -14.99
N MET A 113 4.69 -9.79 -14.56
CA MET A 113 4.97 -10.40 -13.27
C MET A 113 4.52 -9.52 -12.10
N LEU A 114 4.77 -8.21 -12.19
CA LEU A 114 4.32 -7.26 -11.17
C LEU A 114 2.79 -7.14 -11.16
N LYS A 115 2.16 -7.05 -12.33
CA LYS A 115 0.70 -7.06 -12.45
C LYS A 115 0.07 -8.31 -11.82
N ALA A 116 0.66 -9.48 -12.03
CA ALA A 116 0.16 -10.71 -11.40
C ALA A 116 0.23 -10.64 -9.86
N ILE A 117 1.30 -10.04 -9.29
CA ILE A 117 1.42 -9.83 -7.85
C ILE A 117 0.35 -8.85 -7.35
N ASP A 118 0.11 -7.76 -8.09
CA ASP A 118 -0.94 -6.78 -7.75
C ASP A 118 -2.34 -7.41 -7.79
N GLU A 119 -2.63 -8.24 -8.79
CA GLU A 119 -3.92 -8.94 -8.93
C GLU A 119 -4.14 -9.95 -7.80
N ILE A 120 -3.08 -10.68 -7.40
CA ILE A 120 -3.13 -11.57 -6.23
C ILE A 120 -3.39 -10.75 -4.96
N GLY A 121 -2.68 -9.65 -4.77
CA GLY A 121 -2.89 -8.73 -3.64
C GLY A 121 -4.32 -8.21 -3.57
N GLN A 122 -4.87 -7.80 -4.72
CA GLN A 122 -6.25 -7.32 -4.82
C GLN A 122 -7.27 -8.44 -4.52
N SER A 123 -7.01 -9.66 -5.00
CA SER A 123 -7.88 -10.81 -4.70
C SER A 123 -7.91 -11.11 -3.20
N VAL A 124 -6.76 -11.06 -2.54
CA VAL A 124 -6.66 -11.24 -1.08
C VAL A 124 -7.40 -10.13 -0.35
N MET A 125 -7.22 -8.86 -0.77
CA MET A 125 -7.92 -7.71 -0.17
C MET A 125 -9.44 -7.84 -0.30
N ASN A 126 -9.94 -8.20 -1.48
CA ASN A 126 -11.36 -8.41 -1.71
C ASN A 126 -11.90 -9.59 -0.88
N GLY A 127 -11.11 -10.65 -0.72
CA GLY A 127 -11.44 -11.78 0.14
C GLY A 127 -11.57 -11.37 1.61
N ILE A 128 -10.64 -10.57 2.12
CA ILE A 128 -10.69 -10.05 3.50
C ILE A 128 -11.90 -9.11 3.66
N HIS A 129 -12.13 -8.21 2.71
CA HIS A 129 -13.28 -7.29 2.75
C HIS A 129 -14.62 -8.03 2.73
N THR A 130 -14.72 -9.14 2.01
CA THR A 130 -15.93 -9.97 1.97
C THR A 130 -16.10 -10.78 3.26
N ALA A 131 -15.02 -11.28 3.84
CA ALA A 131 -15.05 -12.08 5.07
C ALA A 131 -15.29 -11.23 6.31
N ALA A 132 -14.78 -10.00 6.34
CA ALA A 132 -14.95 -9.04 7.41
C ALA A 132 -15.38 -7.69 6.79
N PRO A 133 -16.65 -7.59 6.38
CA PRO A 133 -17.16 -6.31 5.93
C PRO A 133 -17.03 -5.32 7.10
N THR A 134 -16.52 -4.13 6.82
CA THR A 134 -16.32 -3.06 7.81
C THR A 134 -17.67 -2.57 8.34
N THR A 135 -18.29 -3.39 9.18
CA THR A 135 -19.41 -2.96 10.02
C THR A 135 -18.93 -2.04 11.15
N GLY A 136 -17.60 -1.99 11.36
CA GLY A 136 -16.99 -1.25 12.46
C GLY A 136 -16.90 0.26 12.29
N THR A 137 -16.91 0.79 11.07
CA THR A 137 -16.96 2.24 10.85
C THR A 137 -18.33 2.82 11.26
N ALA A 138 -19.36 2.00 11.24
CA ALA A 138 -20.70 2.41 11.65
C ALA A 138 -20.95 2.38 13.16
N ALA A 139 -20.13 1.69 13.96
CA ALA A 139 -20.38 1.57 15.41
C ALA A 139 -20.29 2.92 16.15
N GLY A 140 -19.54 3.88 15.61
CA GLY A 140 -19.45 5.25 16.12
C GLY A 140 -20.09 6.31 15.20
N ALA A 141 -20.53 5.91 13.99
CA ALA A 141 -21.21 6.84 13.09
C ALA A 141 -22.55 7.28 13.74
N GLY A 142 -22.73 8.60 13.83
CA GLY A 142 -23.92 9.16 14.49
C GLY A 142 -23.87 9.16 16.03
N LEU A 143 -22.69 8.93 16.64
CA LEU A 143 -22.51 9.04 18.09
C LEU A 143 -22.90 10.44 18.59
N GLY A 144 -22.54 11.48 17.86
CA GLY A 144 -22.91 12.86 18.14
C GLY A 144 -24.41 13.09 18.03
N ASP A 145 -25.05 12.50 17.01
CA ASP A 145 -26.48 12.63 16.79
C ASP A 145 -27.29 11.90 17.89
N SER A 146 -26.83 10.73 18.30
CA SER A 146 -27.45 9.99 19.40
C SER A 146 -27.35 10.70 20.75
N MET A 147 -26.29 11.48 20.96
CA MET A 147 -26.06 12.26 22.18
C MET A 147 -26.58 13.70 22.10
N ARG A 148 -27.13 14.12 20.95
CA ARG A 148 -27.57 15.50 20.72
C ARG A 148 -28.55 16.00 21.80
N SER A 149 -29.55 15.20 22.15
CA SER A 149 -30.55 15.57 23.16
C SER A 149 -29.93 15.77 24.56
N ALA A 150 -28.93 14.94 24.90
CA ALA A 150 -28.20 15.07 26.16
C ALA A 150 -27.35 16.31 26.22
N ILE A 151 -26.68 16.67 25.09
CA ILE A 151 -25.84 17.86 24.93
C ILE A 151 -26.71 19.12 25.00
N GLU A 152 -27.87 19.14 24.37
CA GLU A 152 -28.82 20.24 24.41
C GLU A 152 -29.39 20.46 25.86
N SER A 153 -29.67 19.37 26.56
CA SER A 153 -30.19 19.44 27.94
C SER A 153 -29.19 19.95 28.98
N ALA A 154 -27.87 19.76 28.70
CA ALA A 154 -26.78 20.21 29.59
C ALA A 154 -26.62 21.72 29.67
N GLY A 155 -27.20 22.46 28.72
CA GLY A 155 -27.13 23.92 28.66
C GLY A 155 -25.71 24.44 28.46
N PRO A 156 -25.50 25.79 28.29
CA PRO A 156 -24.20 26.35 27.93
C PRO A 156 -23.10 26.10 28.95
N PHE A 157 -23.44 25.96 30.24
CA PHE A 157 -22.49 25.65 31.33
C PHE A 157 -21.98 24.23 31.30
N GLY A 158 -22.78 23.26 30.82
CA GLY A 158 -22.36 21.88 30.64
C GLY A 158 -21.63 21.64 29.29
N GLN A 159 -21.95 22.38 28.28
CA GLN A 159 -21.36 22.25 26.95
C GLN A 159 -19.88 22.66 26.90
N ILE A 160 -19.44 23.69 27.64
CA ILE A 160 -18.05 24.16 27.67
C ILE A 160 -17.10 23.09 28.24
N PRO A 161 -17.34 22.48 29.42
CA PRO A 161 -16.51 21.39 29.91
C PRO A 161 -16.50 20.17 28.98
N CYS A 162 -17.64 19.83 28.36
CA CYS A 162 -17.75 18.78 27.40
C CYS A 162 -16.83 19.01 26.17
N LEU A 163 -16.85 20.23 25.64
CA LEU A 163 -15.99 20.62 24.53
C LEU A 163 -14.50 20.50 24.89
N ILE A 164 -14.10 20.98 26.06
CA ILE A 164 -12.70 20.90 26.54
C ILE A 164 -12.26 19.44 26.67
N LEU A 165 -13.15 18.58 27.19
CA LEU A 165 -12.86 17.13 27.33
C LEU A 165 -12.73 16.44 25.96
N LEU A 166 -13.50 16.86 24.95
CA LEU A 166 -13.51 16.26 23.62
C LEU A 166 -12.35 16.70 22.74
N ILE A 167 -11.70 17.83 23.03
CA ILE A 167 -10.55 18.33 22.23
C ILE A 167 -9.41 17.29 22.20
N ILE A 168 -9.09 16.66 23.31
CA ILE A 168 -7.97 15.69 23.37
C ILE A 168 -8.25 14.47 22.49
N PRO A 169 -9.37 13.71 22.65
CA PRO A 169 -9.64 12.58 21.77
C PRO A 169 -9.81 13.00 20.30
N PHE A 170 -10.34 14.18 20.02
CA PHE A 170 -10.44 14.72 18.66
C PHE A 170 -9.06 14.90 18.02
N LEU A 171 -8.13 15.56 18.72
CA LEU A 171 -6.76 15.73 18.21
C LEU A 171 -6.03 14.41 18.00
N VAL A 172 -6.21 13.44 18.89
CA VAL A 172 -5.65 12.11 18.76
C VAL A 172 -6.23 11.39 17.54
N SER A 173 -7.56 11.45 17.35
CA SER A 173 -8.25 10.84 16.20
C SER A 173 -7.77 11.46 14.87
N LYS A 174 -7.71 12.78 14.78
CA LYS A 174 -7.20 13.47 13.57
C LYS A 174 -5.73 13.18 13.33
N GLY A 175 -4.90 13.15 14.39
CA GLY A 175 -3.49 12.75 14.29
C GLY A 175 -3.33 11.33 13.77
N ALA A 176 -4.10 10.38 14.27
CA ALA A 176 -4.09 9.00 13.80
C ALA A 176 -4.50 8.90 12.31
N ALA A 177 -5.55 9.60 11.90
CA ALA A 177 -6.00 9.63 10.50
C ALA A 177 -4.90 10.16 9.56
N ILE A 178 -4.19 11.23 9.95
CA ILE A 178 -3.05 11.77 9.18
C ILE A 178 -1.95 10.74 9.05
N VAL A 179 -1.57 10.06 10.14
CA VAL A 179 -0.52 9.04 10.12
C VAL A 179 -0.88 7.90 9.18
N VAL A 180 -2.12 7.39 9.23
CA VAL A 180 -2.58 6.32 8.34
C VAL A 180 -2.54 6.79 6.87
N THR A 181 -3.00 8.00 6.58
CA THR A 181 -2.96 8.58 5.22
C THR A 181 -1.52 8.66 4.70
N VAL A 182 -0.58 9.13 5.52
CA VAL A 182 0.85 9.18 5.14
C VAL A 182 1.41 7.79 4.88
N VAL A 183 1.09 6.80 5.71
CA VAL A 183 1.55 5.42 5.51
C VAL A 183 1.02 4.84 4.19
N VAL A 184 -0.26 5.08 3.87
CA VAL A 184 -0.87 4.65 2.61
C VAL A 184 -0.17 5.31 1.42
N LEU A 185 0.06 6.62 1.49
CA LEU A 185 0.76 7.37 0.44
C LEU A 185 2.19 6.85 0.22
N LEU A 186 2.97 6.68 1.30
CA LEU A 186 4.34 6.17 1.21
C LEU A 186 4.39 4.77 0.58
N ARG A 187 3.43 3.91 0.88
CA ARG A 187 3.30 2.60 0.26
C ARG A 187 3.14 2.71 -1.26
N PHE A 188 2.23 3.56 -1.75
CA PHE A 188 2.04 3.73 -3.19
C PHE A 188 3.29 4.31 -3.86
N VAL A 189 3.94 5.30 -3.24
CA VAL A 189 5.23 5.82 -3.72
C VAL A 189 6.28 4.71 -3.82
N GLN A 190 6.37 3.84 -2.81
CA GLN A 190 7.28 2.70 -2.83
C GLN A 190 6.98 1.75 -3.99
N ILE A 191 5.70 1.41 -4.24
CA ILE A 191 5.29 0.55 -5.36
C ILE A 191 5.64 1.21 -6.70
N TYR A 192 5.38 2.51 -6.88
CA TYR A 192 5.73 3.22 -8.12
C TYR A 192 7.23 3.25 -8.37
N LEU A 193 8.06 3.49 -7.33
CA LEU A 193 9.50 3.42 -7.45
C LEU A 193 9.99 2.00 -7.81
N LEU A 194 9.47 0.98 -7.15
CA LEU A 194 9.79 -0.40 -7.49
C LEU A 194 9.35 -0.72 -8.92
N THR A 195 8.16 -0.29 -9.35
CA THR A 195 7.68 -0.49 -10.72
C THR A 195 8.59 0.21 -11.74
N ALA A 196 9.08 1.41 -11.45
CA ALA A 196 9.99 2.14 -12.35
C ALA A 196 11.33 1.41 -12.56
N PHE A 197 11.85 0.72 -11.54
CA PHE A 197 13.13 0.01 -11.61
C PHE A 197 13.01 -1.49 -11.87
N ASN A 198 11.83 -2.00 -12.23
CA ASN A 198 11.52 -3.43 -12.32
C ASN A 198 12.44 -4.26 -13.23
N PRO A 199 12.97 -3.80 -14.39
CA PRO A 199 13.80 -4.64 -15.25
C PRO A 199 15.18 -4.94 -14.66
N LEU A 200 15.70 -4.03 -13.82
CA LEU A 200 17.06 -4.10 -13.30
C LEU A 200 17.31 -5.29 -12.36
N PRO A 201 16.48 -5.52 -11.31
CA PRO A 201 16.66 -6.66 -10.41
C PRO A 201 16.51 -8.01 -11.09
N ILE A 202 15.71 -8.09 -12.16
CA ILE A 202 15.56 -9.33 -12.93
C ILE A 202 16.86 -9.67 -13.67
N ALA A 203 17.57 -8.67 -14.22
CA ALA A 203 18.85 -8.89 -14.85
C ALA A 203 19.88 -9.52 -13.89
N PHE A 204 19.84 -9.18 -12.60
CA PHE A 204 20.72 -9.76 -11.58
C PHE A 204 20.41 -11.23 -11.23
N ILE A 205 19.21 -11.74 -11.58
CA ILE A 205 18.87 -13.16 -11.37
C ILE A 205 19.69 -14.09 -12.29
N ALA A 206 20.22 -13.57 -13.39
CA ALA A 206 21.01 -14.32 -14.34
C ALA A 206 22.24 -15.02 -13.69
N GLN A 207 22.88 -14.37 -12.74
CA GLN A 207 24.10 -14.82 -12.09
C GLN A 207 23.84 -15.31 -10.65
N GLU A 208 24.48 -16.39 -10.23
CA GLU A 208 24.28 -17.00 -8.92
C GLU A 208 24.60 -16.05 -7.76
N GLU A 209 25.67 -15.27 -7.88
CA GLU A 209 26.14 -14.34 -6.84
C GLU A 209 25.18 -13.18 -6.59
N THR A 210 24.51 -12.69 -7.63
CA THR A 210 23.60 -11.53 -7.56
C THR A 210 22.12 -11.92 -7.53
N ARG A 211 21.82 -13.21 -7.72
CA ARG A 211 20.45 -13.76 -7.74
C ARG A 211 19.61 -13.32 -6.53
N GLN A 212 20.25 -13.25 -5.36
CA GLN A 212 19.57 -12.88 -4.12
C GLN A 212 19.01 -11.45 -4.17
N TRP A 213 19.63 -10.55 -4.90
CA TRP A 213 19.13 -9.17 -5.06
C TRP A 213 17.81 -9.14 -5.83
N GLY A 214 17.72 -9.91 -6.91
CA GLY A 214 16.46 -10.04 -7.66
C GLY A 214 15.34 -10.68 -6.83
N ILE A 215 15.65 -11.74 -6.07
CA ILE A 215 14.67 -12.38 -5.18
C ILE A 215 14.19 -11.42 -4.09
N ASN A 216 15.11 -10.66 -3.48
CA ASN A 216 14.77 -9.69 -2.44
C ASN A 216 13.88 -8.56 -2.99
N TYR A 217 14.11 -8.13 -4.23
CA TYR A 217 13.25 -7.15 -4.88
C TYR A 217 11.80 -7.65 -4.98
N PHE A 218 11.57 -8.88 -5.46
CA PHE A 218 10.20 -9.44 -5.54
C PHE A 218 9.57 -9.60 -4.17
N LYS A 219 10.35 -10.01 -3.14
CA LYS A 219 9.87 -10.06 -1.75
C LYS A 219 9.45 -8.69 -1.26
N GLN A 220 10.24 -7.66 -1.56
CA GLN A 220 9.94 -6.28 -1.15
C GLN A 220 8.71 -5.73 -1.87
N TYR A 221 8.57 -6.01 -3.17
CA TYR A 221 7.37 -5.62 -3.93
C TYR A 221 6.11 -6.31 -3.39
N ALA A 222 6.16 -7.63 -3.22
CA ALA A 222 5.06 -8.39 -2.63
C ALA A 222 4.73 -7.90 -1.22
N SER A 223 5.74 -7.64 -0.38
CA SER A 223 5.53 -7.08 0.95
C SER A 223 4.80 -5.73 0.91
N ALA A 224 5.18 -4.83 -0.02
CA ALA A 224 4.50 -3.54 -0.19
C ALA A 224 3.04 -3.72 -0.66
N VAL A 225 2.77 -4.69 -1.53
CA VAL A 225 1.40 -5.01 -1.98
C VAL A 225 0.56 -5.57 -0.83
N PHE A 226 1.10 -6.53 -0.07
CA PHE A 226 0.38 -7.17 1.05
C PHE A 226 0.29 -6.29 2.31
N GLN A 227 1.07 -5.23 2.42
CA GLN A 227 1.00 -4.28 3.53
C GLN A 227 -0.40 -3.67 3.68
N CYS A 228 -1.14 -3.50 2.58
CA CYS A 228 -2.53 -3.07 2.61
C CYS A 228 -3.43 -4.04 3.37
N ALA A 229 -3.29 -5.33 3.09
CA ALA A 229 -4.07 -6.36 3.77
C ALA A 229 -3.81 -6.34 5.28
N THR A 230 -2.55 -6.16 5.66
CA THR A 230 -2.16 -6.05 7.08
C THR A 230 -2.73 -4.79 7.74
N LEU A 231 -2.65 -3.64 7.07
CA LEU A 231 -3.24 -2.39 7.58
C LEU A 231 -4.76 -2.50 7.70
N TYR A 232 -5.41 -3.06 6.70
CA TYR A 232 -6.87 -3.26 6.72
C TYR A 232 -7.31 -4.17 7.86
N LEU A 233 -6.63 -5.32 8.05
CA LEU A 233 -6.90 -6.22 9.19
C LEU A 233 -6.64 -5.55 10.54
N SER A 234 -5.59 -4.73 10.63
CA SER A 234 -5.29 -3.96 11.84
C SER A 234 -6.41 -2.96 12.16
N LEU A 235 -6.95 -2.27 11.15
CA LEU A 235 -8.06 -1.35 11.30
C LEU A 235 -9.34 -2.06 11.77
N ILE A 236 -9.65 -3.23 11.17
CA ILE A 236 -10.80 -4.06 11.61
C ILE A 236 -10.63 -4.47 13.07
N HIS A 237 -9.43 -4.95 13.44
CA HIS A 237 -9.18 -5.40 14.82
C HIS A 237 -9.29 -4.27 15.87
N ILE A 238 -8.90 -3.05 15.50
CA ILE A 238 -9.04 -1.88 16.38
C ILE A 238 -10.49 -1.43 16.48
N SER A 239 -11.27 -1.56 15.41
CA SER A 239 -12.68 -1.15 15.39
C SER A 239 -13.64 -2.15 16.04
N GLU A 240 -13.25 -3.43 16.18
CA GLU A 240 -13.98 -4.42 16.97
C GLU A 240 -13.35 -4.55 18.37
N PRO A 241 -13.83 -3.79 19.38
CA PRO A 241 -13.44 -4.06 20.76
C PRO A 241 -13.94 -5.46 21.10
N THR A 242 -13.00 -6.30 21.49
CA THR A 242 -13.18 -7.69 21.95
C THR A 242 -14.56 -7.96 22.53
N ARG A 243 -15.31 -8.81 21.85
CA ARG A 243 -16.43 -9.55 22.48
C ARG A 243 -15.89 -10.53 23.49
#